data_b1a2c990a133df60dcf9bcc01e622ca3
#
_entry.id   b1a2c990a133df60dcf9bcc01e622ca3
#
_cell.length_a   1.000
_cell.length_b   1.000
_cell.length_c   1.000
_cell.angle_alpha   90.00
_cell.angle_beta   90.00
_cell.angle_gamma   90.00
#
_symmetry.space_group_name_H-M   'P 1'
#
loop_
_entity.id
_entity.type
_entity.pdbx_description
1 polymer ?
#
loop_
_entity_poly.entity_id
_entity_poly.type
_entity_poly.pdbx_seq_one_letter_code
_entity_poly.pdbx_strand_id
1 'polypeptide(L)'
;KDTAKNLITKVRIMYDALPAWLRTAIIENNKLSLRFKNGSQIKAIASNESAGRSEALSLLILDEAAFIEKIDTIWTAAQQTLATGGKCLAISTPSGVGCWFHRTWVDATDGLNKFNTVKLHWSEHPERDEEWRKEQDTILGPSQAAQECDADFLSSGRSVVDPAVLEWYKEKMCCEPTEKSGFDRNLWIWEYPNYSK
;
A
#
# COMPACT_ATOMS: atom_id res chain seq x y z
N LYS A 1 3.60 -0.62 -19.35
CA LYS A 1 3.67 0.67 -20.11
C LYS A 1 2.29 1.26 -20.40
N ASP A 2 1.29 0.46 -20.72
CA ASP A 2 -0.05 0.95 -21.09
C ASP A 2 -0.81 1.50 -19.90
N THR A 3 -0.67 0.90 -18.72
CA THR A 3 -1.21 1.44 -17.44
C THR A 3 -0.75 2.87 -17.18
N ALA A 4 0.55 3.14 -17.33
CA ALA A 4 1.10 4.49 -17.14
C ALA A 4 0.53 5.52 -18.13
N LYS A 5 0.30 5.12 -19.39
CA LYS A 5 -0.36 6.00 -20.38
C LYS A 5 -1.82 6.28 -19.99
N ASN A 6 -2.53 5.27 -19.50
CA ASN A 6 -3.93 5.41 -19.08
C ASN A 6 -4.04 6.37 -17.87
N LEU A 7 -3.10 6.32 -16.93
CA LEU A 7 -3.06 7.27 -15.81
C LEU A 7 -2.95 8.72 -16.30
N ILE A 8 -2.00 9.01 -17.20
CA ILE A 8 -1.86 10.37 -17.77
C ILE A 8 -3.09 10.76 -18.61
N THR A 9 -3.74 9.82 -19.29
CA THR A 9 -4.98 10.09 -19.99
C THR A 9 -6.10 10.50 -19.01
N LYS A 10 -6.25 9.81 -17.89
CA LYS A 10 -7.21 10.19 -16.84
C LYS A 10 -6.92 11.57 -16.26
N VAL A 11 -5.63 11.85 -15.96
CA VAL A 11 -5.21 13.19 -15.49
C VAL A 11 -5.56 14.27 -16.51
N ARG A 12 -5.38 14.00 -17.79
CA ARG A 12 -5.72 14.94 -18.88
C ARG A 12 -7.21 15.22 -18.94
N ILE A 13 -8.03 14.20 -18.84
CA ILE A 13 -9.50 14.35 -18.80
C ILE A 13 -9.90 15.22 -17.61
N MET A 14 -9.33 14.97 -16.42
CA MET A 14 -9.60 15.81 -15.23
C MET A 14 -9.14 17.25 -15.45
N TYR A 15 -7.97 17.47 -16.03
CA TYR A 15 -7.48 18.80 -16.35
C TYR A 15 -8.38 19.53 -17.34
N ASP A 16 -8.84 18.85 -18.40
CA ASP A 16 -9.74 19.43 -19.41
C ASP A 16 -11.14 19.77 -18.85
N ALA A 17 -11.56 19.08 -17.79
CA ALA A 17 -12.79 19.37 -17.07
C ALA A 17 -12.69 20.56 -16.10
N LEU A 18 -11.48 21.03 -15.77
CA LEU A 18 -11.32 22.18 -14.86
C LEU A 18 -11.88 23.47 -15.49
N PRO A 19 -12.43 24.39 -14.69
CA PRO A 19 -12.75 25.74 -15.15
C PRO A 19 -11.52 26.49 -15.66
N ALA A 20 -11.69 27.36 -16.66
CA ALA A 20 -10.58 28.07 -17.30
C ALA A 20 -9.67 28.84 -16.34
N TRP A 21 -10.24 29.42 -15.28
CA TRP A 21 -9.50 30.18 -14.26
C TRP A 21 -8.63 29.30 -13.35
N LEU A 22 -8.88 27.99 -13.31
CA LEU A 22 -8.10 27.02 -12.53
C LEU A 22 -7.06 26.29 -13.38
N ARG A 23 -7.12 26.42 -14.71
CA ARG A 23 -6.20 25.75 -15.63
C ARG A 23 -4.87 26.49 -15.75
N THR A 24 -3.80 25.86 -15.30
CA THR A 24 -2.45 26.33 -15.65
C THR A 24 -2.09 25.86 -17.05
N ALA A 25 -1.60 26.75 -17.91
CA ALA A 25 -1.27 26.38 -19.30
C ALA A 25 -0.28 25.20 -19.37
N ILE A 26 -0.58 24.21 -20.20
CA ILE A 26 0.30 23.10 -20.51
C ILE A 26 1.29 23.55 -21.59
N ILE A 27 2.59 23.33 -21.34
CA ILE A 27 3.67 23.62 -22.31
C ILE A 27 4.24 22.35 -22.93
N GLU A 28 4.02 21.19 -22.28
CA GLU A 28 4.42 19.89 -22.82
C GLU A 28 3.32 18.86 -22.50
N ASN A 29 2.84 18.18 -23.53
CA ASN A 29 1.76 17.19 -23.45
C ASN A 29 2.19 15.90 -24.14
N ASN A 30 2.80 15.00 -23.38
CA ASN A 30 3.26 13.71 -23.88
C ASN A 30 2.38 12.57 -23.38
N LYS A 31 2.56 11.36 -23.93
CA LYS A 31 1.81 10.15 -23.53
C LYS A 31 2.04 9.75 -22.05
N LEU A 32 3.15 10.17 -21.45
CA LEU A 32 3.57 9.79 -20.08
C LEU A 32 3.79 10.99 -19.17
N SER A 33 3.65 12.22 -19.67
CA SER A 33 3.86 13.41 -18.85
C SER A 33 3.06 14.62 -19.33
N LEU A 34 2.73 15.48 -18.37
CA LEU A 34 2.20 16.82 -18.56
C LEU A 34 3.11 17.80 -17.84
N ARG A 35 3.59 18.83 -18.55
CA ARG A 35 4.37 19.92 -17.97
C ARG A 35 3.63 21.24 -18.10
N PHE A 36 3.60 22.00 -17.02
CA PHE A 36 2.85 23.24 -16.92
C PHE A 36 3.76 24.47 -16.98
N LYS A 37 3.20 25.60 -17.38
CA LYS A 37 3.90 26.88 -17.51
C LYS A 37 4.53 27.35 -16.20
N ASN A 38 3.98 26.96 -15.06
CA ASN A 38 4.53 27.28 -13.74
C ASN A 38 5.71 26.38 -13.32
N GLY A 39 6.20 25.51 -14.22
CA GLY A 39 7.30 24.57 -13.96
C GLY A 39 6.89 23.24 -13.33
N SER A 40 5.64 23.07 -12.89
CA SER A 40 5.15 21.80 -12.34
C SER A 40 5.06 20.74 -13.44
N GLN A 41 5.26 19.47 -13.06
CA GLN A 41 5.16 18.33 -13.96
C GLN A 41 4.42 17.18 -13.27
N ILE A 42 3.55 16.50 -14.02
CA ILE A 42 2.98 15.21 -13.65
C ILE A 42 3.53 14.17 -14.63
N LYS A 43 4.11 13.10 -14.12
CA LYS A 43 4.75 12.05 -14.90
C LYS A 43 4.33 10.68 -14.40
N ALA A 44 3.92 9.81 -15.30
CA ALA A 44 3.66 8.41 -14.99
C ALA A 44 4.82 7.55 -15.51
N ILE A 45 5.37 6.72 -14.65
CA ILE A 45 6.51 5.86 -14.95
C ILE A 45 6.08 4.42 -14.69
N ALA A 46 6.41 3.51 -15.60
CA ALA A 46 6.26 2.10 -15.33
C ALA A 46 7.23 1.68 -14.21
N SER A 47 6.80 0.77 -13.34
CA SER A 47 7.63 0.25 -12.26
C SER A 47 8.85 -0.49 -12.86
N ASN A 48 10.01 0.14 -12.79
CA ASN A 48 11.31 -0.43 -13.13
C ASN A 48 12.37 0.07 -12.15
N GLU A 49 13.53 -0.57 -12.11
CA GLU A 49 14.61 -0.28 -11.17
C GLU A 49 15.16 1.15 -11.25
N SER A 50 14.94 1.86 -12.35
CA SER A 50 15.35 3.26 -12.54
C SER A 50 14.24 4.25 -12.18
N ALA A 51 13.05 3.77 -11.79
CA ALA A 51 11.95 4.64 -11.39
C ALA A 51 12.34 5.46 -10.14
N GLY A 52 12.15 6.76 -10.20
CA GLY A 52 12.39 7.66 -9.05
C GLY A 52 13.81 8.17 -8.85
N ARG A 53 14.77 7.87 -9.74
CA ARG A 53 16.19 8.26 -9.53
C ARG A 53 16.61 9.63 -10.03
N SER A 54 15.81 10.33 -10.81
CA SER A 54 16.35 11.43 -11.62
C SER A 54 15.79 12.82 -11.32
N GLU A 55 14.80 12.95 -10.46
CA GLU A 55 14.07 14.21 -10.29
C GLU A 55 13.69 14.42 -8.83
N ALA A 56 13.79 15.64 -8.31
CA ALA A 56 13.25 15.98 -7.00
C ALA A 56 11.72 15.86 -7.04
N LEU A 57 11.16 15.05 -6.18
CA LEU A 57 9.73 14.75 -6.15
C LEU A 57 9.04 15.52 -5.00
N SER A 58 8.01 16.30 -5.32
CA SER A 58 7.11 16.87 -4.32
C SER A 58 6.08 15.84 -3.83
N LEU A 59 5.65 14.95 -4.73
CA LEU A 59 4.73 13.86 -4.41
C LEU A 59 5.07 12.62 -5.25
N LEU A 60 5.22 11.49 -4.59
CA LEU A 60 5.29 10.17 -5.20
C LEU A 60 3.99 9.43 -4.93
N ILE A 61 3.37 8.87 -5.96
CA ILE A 61 2.22 7.97 -5.82
C ILE A 61 2.66 6.58 -6.29
N LEU A 62 2.57 5.61 -5.40
CA LEU A 62 2.77 4.19 -5.68
C LEU A 62 1.39 3.53 -5.77
N ASP A 63 0.94 3.29 -6.97
CA ASP A 63 -0.34 2.63 -7.24
C ASP A 63 -0.10 1.11 -7.27
N GLU A 64 -0.99 0.34 -6.67
CA GLU A 64 -0.87 -1.11 -6.49
C GLU A 64 0.46 -1.52 -5.82
N ALA A 65 0.83 -0.80 -4.75
CA ALA A 65 2.16 -0.90 -4.13
C ALA A 65 2.52 -2.31 -3.67
N ALA A 66 1.56 -3.14 -3.24
CA ALA A 66 1.78 -4.53 -2.81
C ALA A 66 2.20 -5.45 -3.97
N PHE A 67 1.90 -5.07 -5.22
CA PHE A 67 2.14 -5.86 -6.44
C PHE A 67 3.30 -5.34 -7.28
N ILE A 68 3.97 -4.26 -6.85
CA ILE A 68 5.14 -3.74 -7.56
C ILE A 68 6.33 -4.68 -7.35
N GLU A 69 6.80 -5.28 -8.43
CA GLU A 69 8.05 -6.02 -8.40
C GLU A 69 9.22 -5.12 -8.01
N LYS A 70 10.16 -5.62 -7.19
CA LYS A 70 11.36 -4.89 -6.74
C LYS A 70 11.08 -3.55 -6.05
N ILE A 71 9.92 -3.44 -5.39
CA ILE A 71 9.49 -2.21 -4.70
C ILE A 71 10.53 -1.72 -3.69
N ASP A 72 11.23 -2.61 -2.99
CA ASP A 72 12.29 -2.24 -2.04
C ASP A 72 13.41 -1.42 -2.71
N THR A 73 13.82 -1.81 -3.92
CA THR A 73 14.83 -1.07 -4.71
C THR A 73 14.29 0.29 -5.19
N ILE A 74 13.05 0.32 -5.66
CA ILE A 74 12.36 1.55 -6.11
C ILE A 74 12.19 2.49 -4.93
N TRP A 75 11.75 1.99 -3.78
CA TRP A 75 11.56 2.78 -2.57
C TRP A 75 12.87 3.38 -2.05
N THR A 76 13.95 2.59 -2.00
CA THR A 76 15.27 3.09 -1.60
C THR A 76 15.74 4.24 -2.49
N ALA A 77 15.53 4.13 -3.80
CA ALA A 77 15.86 5.20 -4.74
C ALA A 77 14.95 6.43 -4.57
N ALA A 78 13.67 6.22 -4.36
CA ALA A 78 12.68 7.28 -4.19
C ALA A 78 12.86 8.07 -2.89
N GLN A 79 13.28 7.43 -1.79
CA GLN A 79 13.59 8.12 -0.54
C GLN A 79 14.61 9.22 -0.71
N GLN A 80 15.63 9.02 -1.56
CA GLN A 80 16.65 10.03 -1.83
C GLN A 80 16.04 11.28 -2.50
N THR A 81 15.08 11.10 -3.39
CA THR A 81 14.43 12.19 -4.13
C THR A 81 13.34 12.89 -3.31
N LEU A 82 12.80 12.22 -2.29
CA LEU A 82 11.82 12.77 -1.35
C LEU A 82 12.49 13.51 -0.17
N ALA A 83 13.80 13.34 0.04
CA ALA A 83 14.53 13.87 1.19
C ALA A 83 14.44 15.41 1.33
N THR A 84 14.12 16.13 0.25
CA THR A 84 13.93 17.59 0.24
C THR A 84 12.55 18.06 0.67
N GLY A 85 11.75 17.20 1.31
CA GLY A 85 10.40 17.53 1.81
C GLY A 85 9.26 16.99 0.95
N GLY A 86 9.54 16.08 0.01
CA GLY A 86 8.53 15.38 -0.77
C GLY A 86 7.68 14.42 0.08
N LYS A 87 6.48 14.11 -0.39
CA LYS A 87 5.53 13.19 0.24
C LYS A 87 5.36 11.92 -0.59
N CYS A 88 5.01 10.82 0.05
CA CYS A 88 4.64 9.57 -0.61
C CYS A 88 3.22 9.16 -0.23
N LEU A 89 2.49 8.69 -1.23
CA LEU A 89 1.19 8.03 -1.08
C LEU A 89 1.32 6.63 -1.69
N ALA A 90 1.23 5.60 -0.87
CA ALA A 90 1.21 4.21 -1.31
C ALA A 90 -0.22 3.67 -1.18
N ILE A 91 -0.78 3.21 -2.27
CA ILE A 91 -2.15 2.71 -2.36
C ILE A 91 -2.08 1.26 -2.86
N SER A 92 -2.79 0.35 -2.22
CA SER A 92 -2.93 -1.03 -2.70
C SER A 92 -4.04 -1.76 -1.97
N THR A 93 -4.57 -2.82 -2.57
CA THR A 93 -5.14 -3.94 -1.84
C THR A 93 -4.02 -4.80 -1.26
N PRO A 94 -4.26 -5.56 -0.18
CA PRO A 94 -3.27 -6.46 0.39
C PRO A 94 -2.80 -7.54 -0.60
N SER A 95 -1.54 -7.97 -0.47
CA SER A 95 -1.00 -9.11 -1.22
C SER A 95 -0.21 -10.04 -0.29
N GLY A 96 -0.89 -10.55 0.72
CA GLY A 96 -0.31 -11.39 1.75
C GLY A 96 0.60 -10.67 2.74
N VAL A 97 1.07 -11.43 3.71
CA VAL A 97 2.00 -10.95 4.74
C VAL A 97 3.44 -10.96 4.23
N GLY A 98 4.30 -10.08 4.77
CA GLY A 98 5.73 -10.06 4.49
C GLY A 98 6.14 -9.29 3.22
N CYS A 99 5.21 -8.86 2.34
CA CYS A 99 5.54 -7.95 1.25
C CYS A 99 5.91 -6.55 1.77
N TRP A 100 6.54 -5.72 0.93
CA TRP A 100 6.94 -4.37 1.33
C TRP A 100 5.78 -3.54 1.88
N PHE A 101 4.62 -3.60 1.23
CA PHE A 101 3.43 -2.86 1.64
C PHE A 101 2.94 -3.28 3.02
N HIS A 102 2.90 -4.61 3.29
CA HIS A 102 2.55 -5.14 4.61
C HIS A 102 3.55 -4.69 5.69
N ARG A 103 4.87 -4.85 5.47
CA ARG A 103 5.89 -4.42 6.44
C ARG A 103 5.77 -2.93 6.73
N THR A 104 5.64 -2.10 5.68
CA THR A 104 5.47 -0.65 5.82
C THR A 104 4.22 -0.28 6.60
N TRP A 105 3.12 -1.03 6.39
CA TRP A 105 1.87 -0.86 7.13
C TRP A 105 2.02 -1.19 8.61
N VAL A 106 2.61 -2.33 8.94
CA VAL A 106 2.86 -2.75 10.33
C VAL A 106 3.76 -1.73 11.03
N ASP A 107 4.89 -1.37 10.42
CA ASP A 107 5.81 -0.37 10.97
C ASP A 107 5.13 1.00 11.19
N ALA A 108 4.20 1.38 10.31
CA ALA A 108 3.44 2.62 10.47
C ALA A 108 2.45 2.53 11.65
N THR A 109 1.79 1.39 11.81
CA THR A 109 0.85 1.14 12.91
C THR A 109 1.59 1.14 14.26
N ASP A 110 2.80 0.61 14.28
CA ASP A 110 3.66 0.55 15.46
C ASP A 110 4.44 1.87 15.71
N GLY A 111 4.27 2.88 14.83
CA GLY A 111 4.97 4.16 14.93
C GLY A 111 6.46 4.11 14.60
N LEU A 112 6.93 3.07 13.93
CA LEU A 112 8.33 2.85 13.56
C LEU A 112 8.74 3.58 12.27
N ASN A 113 7.77 4.04 11.48
CA ASN A 113 8.01 4.86 10.30
C ASN A 113 7.15 6.13 10.32
N LYS A 114 7.26 6.96 9.27
CA LYS A 114 6.54 8.24 9.18
C LYS A 114 5.26 8.17 8.33
N PHE A 115 4.82 6.99 7.92
CA PHE A 115 3.56 6.84 7.22
C PHE A 115 2.38 6.90 8.19
N ASN A 116 1.26 7.42 7.70
CA ASN A 116 -0.04 7.29 8.35
C ASN A 116 -0.85 6.24 7.61
N THR A 117 -1.45 5.31 8.34
CA THR A 117 -2.28 4.25 7.77
C THR A 117 -3.73 4.72 7.61
N VAL A 118 -4.31 4.44 6.46
CA VAL A 118 -5.74 4.62 6.19
C VAL A 118 -6.27 3.34 5.58
N LYS A 119 -7.15 2.65 6.29
CA LYS A 119 -7.85 1.46 5.79
C LYS A 119 -9.24 1.87 5.31
N LEU A 120 -9.57 1.58 4.06
CA LEU A 120 -10.88 1.77 3.48
C LEU A 120 -11.53 0.40 3.30
N HIS A 121 -12.36 0.03 4.25
CA HIS A 121 -13.14 -1.20 4.20
C HIS A 121 -14.35 -1.01 3.26
N TRP A 122 -14.85 -2.09 2.65
CA TRP A 122 -15.98 -1.99 1.73
C TRP A 122 -17.23 -1.33 2.36
N SER A 123 -17.44 -1.52 3.66
CA SER A 123 -18.59 -0.95 4.39
C SER A 123 -18.56 0.57 4.54
N GLU A 124 -17.42 1.22 4.25
CA GLU A 124 -17.32 2.68 4.20
C GLU A 124 -18.01 3.26 2.94
N HIS A 125 -18.28 2.41 1.95
CA HIS A 125 -18.95 2.84 0.74
C HIS A 125 -20.47 2.82 0.92
N PRO A 126 -21.18 3.95 0.72
CA PRO A 126 -22.61 4.06 1.06
C PRO A 126 -23.54 3.15 0.24
N GLU A 127 -23.09 2.64 -0.88
CA GLU A 127 -23.87 1.75 -1.77
C GLU A 127 -23.52 0.27 -1.61
N ARG A 128 -22.70 -0.09 -0.60
CA ARG A 128 -22.27 -1.47 -0.36
C ARG A 128 -22.80 -1.94 0.98
N ASP A 129 -23.48 -3.07 0.97
CA ASP A 129 -24.08 -3.74 2.12
C ASP A 129 -23.59 -5.19 2.25
N GLU A 130 -24.07 -5.91 3.24
CA GLU A 130 -23.75 -7.30 3.49
C GLU A 130 -24.18 -8.23 2.33
N GLU A 131 -25.24 -7.89 1.60
CA GLU A 131 -25.69 -8.64 0.44
C GLU A 131 -24.70 -8.49 -0.71
N TRP A 132 -24.27 -7.26 -1.00
CA TRP A 132 -23.19 -6.99 -1.93
C TRP A 132 -21.91 -7.75 -1.56
N ARG A 133 -21.53 -7.78 -0.26
CA ARG A 133 -20.32 -8.49 0.18
C ARG A 133 -20.41 -10.00 -0.05
N LYS A 134 -21.56 -10.61 0.22
CA LYS A 134 -21.82 -12.04 -0.08
C LYS A 134 -21.79 -12.36 -1.58
N GLU A 135 -22.28 -11.44 -2.38
CA GLU A 135 -22.18 -11.56 -3.85
C GLU A 135 -20.72 -11.59 -4.30
N GLN A 136 -19.85 -10.77 -3.69
CA GLN A 136 -18.41 -10.80 -3.99
C GLN A 136 -17.77 -12.15 -3.64
N ASP A 137 -18.18 -12.81 -2.54
CA ASP A 137 -17.70 -14.15 -2.22
C ASP A 137 -18.08 -15.17 -3.32
N THR A 138 -19.24 -15.01 -3.90
CA THR A 138 -19.72 -15.88 -4.99
C THR A 138 -18.98 -15.62 -6.30
N ILE A 139 -18.68 -14.36 -6.60
CA ILE A 139 -18.04 -13.93 -7.86
C ILE A 139 -16.52 -14.18 -7.83
N LEU A 140 -15.85 -13.79 -6.75
CA LEU A 140 -14.39 -13.79 -6.64
C LEU A 140 -13.87 -15.02 -5.88
N GLY A 141 -14.71 -15.64 -5.08
CA GLY A 141 -14.32 -16.60 -4.05
C GLY A 141 -13.88 -15.89 -2.75
N PRO A 142 -14.03 -16.56 -1.58
CA PRO A 142 -13.84 -15.92 -0.27
C PRO A 142 -12.48 -15.26 -0.07
N SER A 143 -11.40 -15.89 -0.50
CA SER A 143 -10.03 -15.37 -0.33
C SER A 143 -9.79 -14.09 -1.13
N GLN A 144 -10.23 -14.06 -2.40
CA GLN A 144 -10.09 -12.86 -3.24
C GLN A 144 -11.02 -11.74 -2.77
N ALA A 145 -12.23 -12.08 -2.36
CA ALA A 145 -13.17 -11.10 -1.82
C ALA A 145 -12.63 -10.48 -0.51
N ALA A 146 -11.99 -11.27 0.36
CA ALA A 146 -11.33 -10.75 1.55
C ALA A 146 -10.15 -9.82 1.21
N GLN A 147 -9.37 -10.14 0.18
CA GLN A 147 -8.29 -9.29 -0.31
C GLN A 147 -8.81 -7.96 -0.85
N GLU A 148 -9.78 -8.01 -1.77
CA GLU A 148 -10.20 -6.84 -2.54
C GLU A 148 -11.23 -5.97 -1.79
N CYS A 149 -12.02 -6.56 -0.89
CA CYS A 149 -13.08 -5.85 -0.19
C CYS A 149 -12.72 -5.55 1.28
N ASP A 150 -12.25 -6.56 2.03
CA ASP A 150 -12.02 -6.41 3.47
C ASP A 150 -10.65 -5.80 3.79
N ALA A 151 -9.79 -5.67 2.78
CA ALA A 151 -8.41 -5.21 2.92
C ALA A 151 -7.66 -5.97 4.02
N ASP A 152 -7.76 -7.33 3.97
CA ASP A 152 -7.14 -8.22 4.94
C ASP A 152 -5.86 -8.87 4.40
N PHE A 153 -4.75 -8.65 5.10
CA PHE A 153 -3.44 -9.18 4.72
C PHE A 153 -3.33 -10.70 4.90
N LEU A 154 -3.98 -11.27 5.92
CA LEU A 154 -3.87 -12.70 6.19
C LEU A 154 -4.59 -13.53 5.12
N SER A 155 -5.79 -13.11 4.76
CA SER A 155 -6.63 -13.83 3.78
C SER A 155 -6.16 -13.63 2.33
N SER A 156 -5.38 -12.57 2.06
CA SER A 156 -4.93 -12.21 0.71
C SER A 156 -3.68 -12.97 0.23
N GLY A 157 -3.00 -13.72 1.12
CA GLY A 157 -1.78 -14.47 0.78
C GLY A 157 -2.08 -15.88 0.28
N ARG A 158 -1.16 -16.45 -0.49
CA ARG A 158 -1.10 -17.89 -0.76
C ARG A 158 -0.54 -18.61 0.48
N SER A 159 -1.31 -18.63 1.56
CA SER A 159 -0.92 -19.34 2.77
C SER A 159 -1.02 -20.85 2.56
N VAL A 160 -0.04 -21.60 3.07
CA VAL A 160 -0.09 -23.08 3.12
C VAL A 160 -1.15 -23.55 4.14
N VAL A 161 -1.45 -22.70 5.13
CA VAL A 161 -2.46 -22.93 6.14
C VAL A 161 -3.68 -22.06 5.83
N ASP A 162 -4.87 -22.61 5.98
CA ASP A 162 -6.12 -21.89 5.80
C ASP A 162 -6.13 -20.63 6.70
N PRO A 163 -6.36 -19.43 6.14
CA PRO A 163 -6.43 -18.20 6.92
C PRO A 163 -7.41 -18.25 8.10
N ALA A 164 -8.57 -18.91 7.95
CA ALA A 164 -9.53 -19.05 9.03
C ALA A 164 -8.96 -19.86 10.21
N VAL A 165 -8.12 -20.86 9.94
CA VAL A 165 -7.38 -21.61 10.97
C VAL A 165 -6.35 -20.72 11.66
N LEU A 166 -5.63 -19.86 10.91
CA LEU A 166 -4.67 -18.92 11.48
C LEU A 166 -5.35 -17.88 12.37
N GLU A 167 -6.50 -17.34 11.95
CA GLU A 167 -7.28 -16.42 12.78
C GLU A 167 -7.78 -17.09 14.06
N TRP A 168 -8.32 -18.31 13.94
CA TRP A 168 -8.74 -19.07 15.11
C TRP A 168 -7.59 -19.27 16.10
N TYR A 169 -6.38 -19.63 15.61
CA TYR A 169 -5.20 -19.77 16.46
C TYR A 169 -4.82 -18.45 17.11
N LYS A 170 -4.82 -17.36 16.35
CA LYS A 170 -4.51 -16.02 16.86
C LYS A 170 -5.44 -15.60 17.99
N GLU A 171 -6.74 -15.83 17.83
CA GLU A 171 -7.74 -15.45 18.83
C GLU A 171 -7.75 -16.36 20.07
N LYS A 172 -7.53 -17.66 19.90
CA LYS A 172 -7.72 -18.66 20.95
C LYS A 172 -6.44 -19.12 21.61
N MET A 173 -5.34 -19.13 20.87
CA MET A 173 -4.10 -19.78 21.29
C MET A 173 -2.93 -18.83 21.42
N CYS A 174 -2.98 -17.64 20.80
CA CYS A 174 -1.92 -16.63 20.94
C CYS A 174 -2.23 -15.72 22.13
N CYS A 175 -1.22 -15.54 22.96
CA CYS A 175 -1.23 -14.55 24.03
C CYS A 175 0.04 -13.68 23.95
N GLU A 176 -0.04 -12.47 24.45
CA GLU A 176 1.14 -11.62 24.56
C GLU A 176 2.18 -12.27 25.48
N PRO A 177 3.47 -12.15 25.15
CA PRO A 177 4.53 -12.63 26.04
C PRO A 177 4.55 -11.83 27.34
N THR A 178 4.87 -12.50 28.45
CA THR A 178 5.01 -11.90 29.77
C THR A 178 6.12 -10.86 29.78
N GLU A 179 7.18 -11.11 29.01
CA GLU A 179 8.33 -10.21 28.90
C GLU A 179 8.92 -10.25 27.49
N LYS A 180 9.34 -9.08 27.00
CA LYS A 180 10.13 -8.93 25.76
C LYS A 180 11.48 -8.33 26.13
N SER A 181 12.55 -9.12 26.09
CA SER A 181 13.90 -8.72 26.50
C SER A 181 14.96 -9.11 25.46
N GLY A 182 16.23 -8.89 25.77
CA GLY A 182 17.36 -9.13 24.87
C GLY A 182 17.66 -7.95 23.96
N PHE A 183 18.70 -8.10 23.12
CA PHE A 183 19.07 -7.10 22.13
C PHE A 183 17.95 -6.99 21.09
N ASP A 184 17.49 -5.76 20.82
CA ASP A 184 16.35 -5.47 19.94
C ASP A 184 15.02 -6.14 20.33
N ARG A 185 14.84 -6.52 21.59
CA ARG A 185 13.63 -7.19 22.12
C ARG A 185 13.27 -8.49 21.39
N ASN A 186 14.24 -9.24 20.91
CA ASN A 186 14.02 -10.50 20.16
C ASN A 186 13.84 -11.71 21.04
N LEU A 187 14.03 -11.61 22.36
CA LEU A 187 13.71 -12.67 23.31
C LEU A 187 12.30 -12.44 23.86
N TRP A 188 11.37 -13.31 23.51
CA TRP A 188 10.00 -13.28 23.97
C TRP A 188 9.78 -14.42 24.95
N ILE A 189 9.36 -14.08 26.18
CA ILE A 189 9.19 -15.01 27.29
C ILE A 189 7.70 -15.05 27.63
N TRP A 190 7.06 -16.21 27.48
CA TRP A 190 5.67 -16.45 27.92
C TRP A 190 5.61 -17.04 29.32
N GLU A 191 6.53 -17.98 29.62
CA GLU A 191 6.70 -18.59 30.95
C GLU A 191 8.18 -18.71 31.29
N TYR A 192 8.52 -18.48 32.55
CA TYR A 192 9.86 -18.73 33.02
C TYR A 192 10.04 -20.23 33.33
N PRO A 193 11.22 -20.80 33.07
CA PRO A 193 11.48 -22.19 33.40
C PRO A 193 11.29 -22.44 34.89
N ASN A 194 10.51 -23.46 35.22
CA ASN A 194 10.36 -23.85 36.62
C ASN A 194 11.47 -24.84 36.97
N TYR A 195 12.46 -24.39 37.74
CA TYR A 195 13.61 -25.17 38.18
C TYR A 195 13.36 -25.93 39.49
N SER A 196 12.13 -25.89 40.01
CA SER A 196 11.80 -26.69 41.22
C SER A 196 11.56 -28.14 40.85
N LYS A 197 12.63 -28.94 40.82
CA LYS A 197 12.67 -30.39 41.05
C LYS A 197 13.77 -30.71 42.00
#